data_2fc8e1702719ad66aba807710835b517
#
_entry.id   2fc8e1702719ad66aba807710835b517
#
_cell.length_a   1.000
_cell.length_b   1.000
_cell.length_c   1.000
_cell.angle_alpha   90.00
_cell.angle_beta   90.00
_cell.angle_gamma   90.00
#
_symmetry.space_group_name_H-M   'P 1'
#
loop_
_entity.id
_entity.type
_entity.pdbx_description
1 polymer ?
#
loop_
_entity_poly.entity_id
_entity_poly.type
_entity_poly.pdbx_seq_one_letter_code
_entity_poly.pdbx_strand_id
1 'polypeptide(L)'
;DFPKLEILFNTNEDHRKIALAIQQMWQTTLGIEVELVNQDWKVYLNREMIGDFQVSRAGWIGDYEDPNTFLDTLRPNRGNNKTGWENKKYDDLLELANSTNDTEKRYNLLMQAERILIDEMPIVPLYTYVRSYQLSEDVKGYFPNYLDHHHPKYIYLERD
;
A
#
# COMPACT_ATOMS: atom_id res chain seq x y z
N ASP A 1 12.64 18.29 22.94
CA ASP A 1 11.44 18.54 22.13
C ASP A 1 11.47 17.61 20.92
N PHE A 2 10.35 16.99 20.62
CA PHE A 2 10.23 16.14 19.43
C PHE A 2 10.26 17.03 18.17
N PRO A 3 11.01 16.68 17.12
CA PRO A 3 11.06 17.51 15.91
C PRO A 3 9.70 17.55 15.21
N LYS A 4 9.43 18.65 14.51
CA LYS A 4 8.29 18.76 13.60
C LYS A 4 8.40 17.70 12.52
N LEU A 5 7.33 16.94 12.29
CA LEU A 5 7.24 15.93 11.23
C LEU A 5 6.56 16.48 9.98
N GLU A 6 7.00 16.00 8.82
CA GLU A 6 6.37 16.25 7.53
C GLU A 6 5.67 14.99 7.04
N ILE A 7 4.38 15.12 6.65
CA ILE A 7 3.65 14.08 5.92
C ILE A 7 3.50 14.51 4.47
N LEU A 8 4.22 13.83 3.59
CA LEU A 8 4.13 13.99 2.15
C LEU A 8 2.93 13.21 1.60
N PHE A 9 2.14 13.82 0.72
CA PHE A 9 1.07 13.14 0.00
C PHE A 9 0.83 13.78 -1.37
N ASN A 10 0.35 12.98 -2.34
CA ASN A 10 -0.02 13.49 -3.65
C ASN A 10 -1.39 14.16 -3.65
N THR A 11 -1.57 15.15 -4.53
CA THR A 11 -2.84 15.89 -4.69
C THR A 11 -4.00 14.94 -5.00
N ASN A 12 -4.87 14.76 -4.03
CA ASN A 12 -6.10 13.99 -4.09
C ASN A 12 -6.91 14.31 -2.81
N GLU A 13 -8.22 14.53 -2.93
CA GLU A 13 -9.07 14.94 -1.81
C GLU A 13 -9.13 13.89 -0.69
N ASP A 14 -9.19 12.62 -1.02
CA ASP A 14 -9.24 11.57 -0.01
C ASP A 14 -7.89 11.36 0.69
N HIS A 15 -6.79 11.51 -0.05
CA HIS A 15 -5.45 11.50 0.55
C HIS A 15 -5.26 12.67 1.52
N ARG A 16 -5.76 13.85 1.16
CA ARG A 16 -5.74 15.02 2.03
C ARG A 16 -6.54 14.80 3.33
N LYS A 17 -7.74 14.22 3.24
CA LYS A 17 -8.56 13.90 4.42
C LYS A 17 -7.83 12.94 5.36
N ILE A 18 -7.18 11.91 4.82
CA ILE A 18 -6.40 10.95 5.59
C ILE A 18 -5.22 11.63 6.28
N ALA A 19 -4.45 12.43 5.53
CA ALA A 19 -3.30 13.16 6.09
C ALA A 19 -3.73 14.11 7.22
N LEU A 20 -4.84 14.84 7.05
CA LEU A 20 -5.43 15.69 8.08
C LEU A 20 -5.86 14.91 9.33
N ALA A 21 -6.48 13.75 9.15
CA ALA A 21 -6.88 12.91 10.27
C ALA A 21 -5.67 12.41 11.08
N ILE A 22 -4.61 11.97 10.40
CA ILE A 22 -3.36 11.52 11.05
C ILE A 22 -2.69 12.69 11.78
N GLN A 23 -2.57 13.84 11.11
CA GLN A 23 -2.03 15.06 11.72
C GLN A 23 -2.76 15.38 13.03
N GLN A 24 -4.09 15.41 13.01
CA GLN A 24 -4.90 15.70 14.18
C GLN A 24 -4.73 14.66 15.29
N MET A 25 -4.71 13.37 14.93
CA MET A 25 -4.48 12.29 15.90
C MET A 25 -3.13 12.42 16.57
N TRP A 26 -2.06 12.66 15.81
CA TRP A 26 -0.71 12.79 16.35
C TRP A 26 -0.54 14.05 17.20
N GLN A 27 -1.11 15.18 16.78
CA GLN A 27 -1.11 16.40 17.58
C GLN A 27 -1.85 16.22 18.92
N THR A 28 -3.03 15.57 18.86
CA THR A 28 -3.90 15.44 20.04
C THR A 28 -3.40 14.38 21.02
N THR A 29 -2.91 13.24 20.51
CA THR A 29 -2.57 12.08 21.34
C THR A 29 -1.10 12.08 21.75
N LEU A 30 -0.21 12.53 20.88
CA LEU A 30 1.23 12.46 21.07
C LEU A 30 1.88 13.84 21.30
N GLY A 31 1.16 14.93 21.09
CA GLY A 31 1.72 16.28 21.17
C GLY A 31 2.76 16.61 20.10
N ILE A 32 2.76 15.87 18.98
CA ILE A 32 3.71 16.04 17.87
C ILE A 32 3.19 17.07 16.89
N GLU A 33 4.04 18.05 16.54
CA GLU A 33 3.73 19.00 15.47
C GLU A 33 3.93 18.32 14.10
N VAL A 34 2.91 18.37 13.25
CA VAL A 34 2.91 17.74 11.93
C VAL A 34 2.59 18.77 10.85
N GLU A 35 3.41 18.82 9.82
CA GLU A 35 3.18 19.60 8.61
C GLU A 35 2.68 18.69 7.48
N LEU A 36 1.69 19.17 6.72
CA LEU A 36 1.15 18.46 5.57
C LEU A 36 1.72 19.04 4.28
N VAL A 37 2.43 18.22 3.51
CA VAL A 37 3.09 18.61 2.25
C VAL A 37 2.38 17.97 1.08
N ASN A 38 1.53 18.76 0.42
CA ASN A 38 0.85 18.37 -0.81
C ASN A 38 1.75 18.60 -2.02
N GLN A 39 1.86 17.60 -2.89
CA GLN A 39 2.60 17.69 -4.15
C GLN A 39 1.77 17.13 -5.31
N ASP A 40 2.02 17.63 -6.52
CA ASP A 40 1.51 16.97 -7.70
C ASP A 40 2.12 15.57 -7.87
N TRP A 41 1.46 14.71 -8.64
CA TRP A 41 1.83 13.30 -8.77
C TRP A 41 3.30 13.09 -9.18
N LYS A 42 3.82 13.88 -10.10
CA LYS A 42 5.19 13.68 -10.60
C LYS A 42 6.23 14.08 -9.57
N VAL A 43 6.00 15.21 -8.88
CA VAL A 43 6.91 15.70 -7.82
C VAL A 43 6.85 14.73 -6.63
N TYR A 44 5.67 14.30 -6.24
CA TYR A 44 5.46 13.29 -5.19
C TYR A 44 6.26 12.00 -5.47
N LEU A 45 6.11 11.41 -6.67
CA LEU A 45 6.83 10.20 -7.05
C LEU A 45 8.35 10.40 -7.06
N ASN A 46 8.83 11.57 -7.52
CA ASN A 46 10.26 11.86 -7.51
C ASN A 46 10.80 11.96 -6.08
N ARG A 47 10.10 12.65 -5.19
CA ARG A 47 10.48 12.76 -3.77
C ARG A 47 10.53 11.38 -3.09
N GLU A 48 9.54 10.53 -3.32
CA GLU A 48 9.56 9.15 -2.83
C GLU A 48 10.74 8.34 -3.40
N MET A 49 11.02 8.50 -4.69
CA MET A 49 12.10 7.74 -5.36
C MET A 49 13.49 8.07 -4.80
N ILE A 50 13.72 9.34 -4.44
CA ILE A 50 15.01 9.80 -3.91
C ILE A 50 15.07 9.79 -2.38
N GLY A 51 14.00 9.36 -1.69
CA GLY A 51 13.92 9.33 -0.22
C GLY A 51 13.79 10.70 0.44
N ASP A 52 13.31 11.72 -0.28
CA ASP A 52 13.12 13.08 0.22
C ASP A 52 11.76 13.22 0.92
N PHE A 53 11.59 12.51 2.02
CA PHE A 53 10.42 12.59 2.90
C PHE A 53 10.73 12.01 4.30
N GLN A 54 10.02 12.46 5.31
CA GLN A 54 10.06 11.85 6.64
C GLN A 54 8.95 10.80 6.77
N VAL A 55 7.73 11.17 6.40
CA VAL A 55 6.58 10.27 6.30
C VAL A 55 5.93 10.50 4.95
N SER A 56 5.65 9.44 4.20
CA SER A 56 4.90 9.51 2.94
C SER A 56 3.62 8.70 3.03
N ARG A 57 2.53 9.29 2.56
CA ARG A 57 1.27 8.57 2.38
C ARG A 57 1.31 7.80 1.07
N ALA A 58 1.44 6.51 1.13
CA ALA A 58 1.51 5.63 -0.03
C ALA A 58 0.33 4.63 -0.08
N GLY A 59 0.26 3.86 -1.13
CA GLY A 59 -0.65 2.75 -1.29
C GLY A 59 -0.13 1.78 -2.35
N TRP A 60 -0.51 0.52 -2.24
CA TRP A 60 -0.18 -0.53 -3.20
C TRP A 60 -1.43 -1.27 -3.63
N ILE A 61 -1.60 -1.47 -4.92
CA ILE A 61 -2.60 -2.36 -5.50
C ILE A 61 -1.86 -3.64 -5.88
N GLY A 62 -2.37 -4.79 -5.44
CA GLY A 62 -1.72 -6.07 -5.74
C GLY A 62 -1.62 -6.34 -7.24
N ASP A 63 -0.47 -6.82 -7.70
CA ASP A 63 -0.26 -7.20 -9.11
C ASP A 63 -0.85 -8.59 -9.41
N TYR A 64 -1.04 -9.42 -8.38
CA TYR A 64 -1.59 -10.76 -8.44
C TYR A 64 -2.25 -11.15 -7.10
N GLU A 65 -3.11 -12.17 -7.13
CA GLU A 65 -3.89 -12.62 -5.97
C GLU A 65 -3.06 -13.51 -5.04
N ASP A 66 -2.14 -12.89 -4.31
CA ASP A 66 -1.30 -13.56 -3.31
C ASP A 66 -0.71 -12.53 -2.34
N PRO A 67 -0.57 -12.83 -1.03
CA PRO A 67 0.01 -11.91 -0.04
C PRO A 67 1.41 -11.42 -0.39
N ASN A 68 2.19 -12.22 -1.09
CA ASN A 68 3.55 -11.86 -1.48
C ASN A 68 3.61 -10.61 -2.37
N THR A 69 2.54 -10.28 -3.11
CA THR A 69 2.50 -9.04 -3.92
C THR A 69 2.67 -7.76 -3.09
N PHE A 70 2.28 -7.80 -1.80
CA PHE A 70 2.45 -6.71 -0.85
C PHE A 70 3.79 -6.79 -0.12
N LEU A 71 4.16 -7.97 0.36
CA LEU A 71 5.40 -8.17 1.12
C LEU A 71 6.65 -7.94 0.26
N ASP A 72 6.66 -8.40 -0.98
CA ASP A 72 7.82 -8.23 -1.90
C ASP A 72 8.14 -6.75 -2.20
N THR A 73 7.17 -5.84 -2.02
CA THR A 73 7.38 -4.39 -2.22
C THR A 73 8.40 -3.77 -1.28
N LEU A 74 8.62 -4.37 -0.11
CA LEU A 74 9.54 -3.86 0.92
C LEU A 74 10.91 -4.54 0.91
N ARG A 75 11.16 -5.45 -0.02
CA ARG A 75 12.48 -6.02 -0.20
C ARG A 75 13.45 -4.99 -0.80
N PRO A 76 14.73 -5.02 -0.39
CA PRO A 76 15.73 -4.15 -0.99
C PRO A 76 15.93 -4.47 -2.48
N ASN A 77 16.30 -3.46 -3.25
CA ASN A 77 16.61 -3.59 -4.68
C ASN A 77 15.45 -4.07 -5.59
N ARG A 78 14.19 -4.06 -5.12
CA ARG A 78 13.01 -4.39 -5.92
C ARG A 78 12.33 -3.18 -6.57
N GLY A 79 12.88 -1.98 -6.36
CA GLY A 79 12.38 -0.72 -6.95
C GLY A 79 11.15 -0.12 -6.26
N ASN A 80 10.46 -0.87 -5.39
CA ASN A 80 9.24 -0.44 -4.71
C ASN A 80 9.47 -0.03 -3.25
N ASN A 81 10.52 -0.54 -2.60
CA ASN A 81 10.89 -0.12 -1.27
C ASN A 81 11.45 1.30 -1.28
N LYS A 82 10.67 2.25 -0.75
CA LYS A 82 11.04 3.67 -0.63
C LYS A 82 11.43 4.05 0.80
N THR A 83 11.32 3.10 1.74
CA THR A 83 11.56 3.36 3.16
C THR A 83 13.03 3.32 3.56
N GLY A 84 13.88 2.69 2.74
CA GLY A 84 15.27 2.39 3.08
C GLY A 84 15.43 1.29 4.13
N TRP A 85 14.32 0.67 4.57
CA TRP A 85 14.34 -0.46 5.50
C TRP A 85 14.88 -1.72 4.84
N GLU A 86 15.71 -2.45 5.57
CA GLU A 86 16.27 -3.73 5.16
C GLU A 86 16.26 -4.69 6.34
N ASN A 87 15.82 -5.92 6.12
CA ASN A 87 15.87 -6.97 7.13
C ASN A 87 16.14 -8.32 6.47
N LYS A 88 17.35 -8.85 6.69
CA LYS A 88 17.77 -10.12 6.08
C LYS A 88 16.86 -11.29 6.44
N LYS A 89 16.36 -11.37 7.66
CA LYS A 89 15.46 -12.45 8.07
C LYS A 89 14.11 -12.37 7.34
N TYR A 90 13.62 -11.17 7.10
CA TYR A 90 12.45 -10.92 6.26
C TYR A 90 12.67 -11.44 4.84
N ASP A 91 13.76 -11.06 4.22
CA ASP A 91 14.11 -11.48 2.87
C ASP A 91 14.25 -13.00 2.74
N ASP A 92 14.96 -13.63 3.71
CA ASP A 92 15.16 -15.09 3.75
C ASP A 92 13.80 -15.83 3.86
N LEU A 93 12.85 -15.31 4.65
CA LEU A 93 11.51 -15.87 4.77
C LEU A 93 10.73 -15.80 3.45
N LEU A 94 10.78 -14.67 2.75
CA LEU A 94 10.14 -14.53 1.44
C LEU A 94 10.76 -15.42 0.38
N GLU A 95 12.08 -15.58 0.36
CA GLU A 95 12.76 -16.51 -0.55
C GLU A 95 12.36 -17.96 -0.28
N LEU A 96 12.31 -18.35 0.98
CA LEU A 96 11.88 -19.68 1.37
C LEU A 96 10.41 -19.93 1.02
N ALA A 97 9.55 -18.93 1.22
CA ALA A 97 8.13 -19.00 0.82
C ALA A 97 7.97 -19.18 -0.70
N ASN A 98 8.81 -18.49 -1.49
CA ASN A 98 8.78 -18.59 -2.95
C ASN A 98 9.35 -19.91 -3.49
N SER A 99 10.15 -20.60 -2.69
CA SER A 99 10.79 -21.88 -3.08
C SER A 99 10.04 -23.13 -2.63
N THR A 100 8.99 -23.00 -1.79
CA THR A 100 8.25 -24.15 -1.30
C THR A 100 6.95 -24.37 -2.10
N ASN A 101 6.65 -25.65 -2.39
CA ASN A 101 5.39 -26.06 -3.02
C ASN A 101 4.30 -26.43 -1.99
N ASP A 102 4.63 -26.47 -0.71
CA ASP A 102 3.70 -26.70 0.38
C ASP A 102 2.96 -25.41 0.72
N THR A 103 1.69 -25.36 0.41
CA THR A 103 0.85 -24.17 0.58
C THR A 103 0.76 -23.71 2.02
N GLU A 104 0.57 -24.63 2.97
CA GLU A 104 0.46 -24.30 4.39
C GLU A 104 1.78 -23.73 4.93
N LYS A 105 2.87 -24.40 4.62
CA LYS A 105 4.22 -23.96 4.97
C LYS A 105 4.51 -22.58 4.35
N ARG A 106 4.13 -22.37 3.10
CA ARG A 106 4.30 -21.10 2.41
C ARG A 106 3.58 -19.96 3.12
N TYR A 107 2.31 -20.11 3.42
CA TYR A 107 1.56 -19.07 4.15
C TYR A 107 2.12 -18.83 5.56
N ASN A 108 2.56 -19.86 6.26
CA ASN A 108 3.22 -19.69 7.55
C ASN A 108 4.52 -18.85 7.46
N LEU A 109 5.29 -19.00 6.40
CA LEU A 109 6.49 -18.18 6.15
C LEU A 109 6.14 -16.73 5.83
N LEU A 110 5.13 -16.50 5.00
CA LEU A 110 4.63 -15.14 4.69
C LEU A 110 4.11 -14.44 5.95
N MET A 111 3.35 -15.13 6.80
CA MET A 111 2.89 -14.58 8.09
C MET A 111 4.06 -14.23 9.04
N GLN A 112 5.14 -15.02 9.06
CA GLN A 112 6.32 -14.69 9.85
C GLN A 112 7.03 -13.43 9.31
N ALA A 113 7.11 -13.28 7.99
CA ALA A 113 7.66 -12.08 7.37
C ALA A 113 6.79 -10.86 7.70
N GLU A 114 5.46 -10.96 7.54
CA GLU A 114 4.52 -9.89 7.90
C GLU A 114 4.66 -9.47 9.36
N ARG A 115 4.86 -10.41 10.28
CA ARG A 115 5.07 -10.09 11.70
C ARG A 115 6.32 -9.25 11.91
N ILE A 116 7.44 -9.57 11.26
CA ILE A 116 8.66 -8.75 11.31
C ILE A 116 8.38 -7.33 10.81
N LEU A 117 7.66 -7.23 9.68
CA LEU A 117 7.27 -5.95 9.09
C LEU A 117 6.45 -5.09 10.08
N ILE A 118 5.47 -5.69 10.72
CA ILE A 118 4.61 -4.99 11.67
C ILE A 118 5.35 -4.64 12.98
N ASP A 119 6.25 -5.50 13.43
CA ASP A 119 7.04 -5.25 14.64
C ASP A 119 8.07 -4.13 14.45
N GLU A 120 8.68 -4.02 13.26
CA GLU A 120 9.69 -2.99 12.95
C GLU A 120 9.11 -1.71 12.31
N MET A 121 7.86 -1.76 11.85
CA MET A 121 7.07 -0.60 11.37
C MET A 121 7.76 0.29 10.31
N PRO A 122 8.40 -0.24 9.26
CA PRO A 122 8.85 0.61 8.15
C PRO A 122 7.68 1.25 7.40
N ILE A 123 6.50 0.67 7.52
CA ILE A 123 5.21 1.21 7.08
C ILE A 123 4.18 1.08 8.21
N VAL A 124 3.19 1.97 8.20
CA VAL A 124 2.02 1.90 9.09
C VAL A 124 0.80 1.57 8.23
N PRO A 125 0.32 0.31 8.24
CA PRO A 125 -0.89 -0.06 7.50
C PRO A 125 -2.11 0.67 8.08
N LEU A 126 -2.89 1.34 7.22
CA LEU A 126 -4.04 2.12 7.65
C LEU A 126 -5.36 1.41 7.34
N TYR A 127 -5.56 1.00 6.09
CA TYR A 127 -6.79 0.36 5.63
C TYR A 127 -6.59 -0.31 4.26
N THR A 128 -7.51 -1.18 3.90
CA THR A 128 -7.62 -1.73 2.55
C THR A 128 -8.63 -0.93 1.75
N TYR A 129 -8.27 -0.57 0.51
CA TYR A 129 -9.18 0.12 -0.40
C TYR A 129 -10.40 -0.74 -0.73
N VAL A 130 -11.56 -0.09 -0.75
CA VAL A 130 -12.81 -0.68 -1.23
C VAL A 130 -13.28 0.12 -2.43
N ARG A 131 -13.67 -0.57 -3.50
CA ARG A 131 -14.32 0.04 -4.65
C ARG A 131 -15.83 -0.11 -4.55
N SER A 132 -16.52 1.03 -4.62
CA SER A 132 -17.96 1.06 -4.79
C SER A 132 -18.28 1.40 -6.23
N TYR A 133 -19.19 0.67 -6.84
CA TYR A 133 -19.67 0.92 -8.20
C TYR A 133 -21.17 0.69 -8.28
N GLN A 134 -21.79 1.33 -9.25
CA GLN A 134 -23.18 1.13 -9.60
C GLN A 134 -23.24 0.71 -11.08
N LEU A 135 -23.88 -0.41 -11.37
CA LEU A 135 -24.09 -0.93 -12.72
C LEU A 135 -25.58 -0.89 -13.06
N SER A 136 -25.90 -0.56 -14.32
CA SER A 136 -27.23 -0.82 -14.87
C SER A 136 -27.45 -2.34 -14.98
N GLU A 137 -28.70 -2.75 -14.82
CA GLU A 137 -29.08 -4.15 -15.00
C GLU A 137 -28.81 -4.67 -16.42
N ASP A 138 -28.74 -3.76 -17.41
CA ASP A 138 -28.42 -4.08 -18.79
C ASP A 138 -26.95 -4.46 -19.00
N VAL A 139 -26.05 -4.10 -18.06
CA VAL A 139 -24.62 -4.38 -18.17
C VAL A 139 -24.34 -5.79 -17.70
N LYS A 140 -23.87 -6.63 -18.60
CA LYS A 140 -23.49 -8.02 -18.33
C LYS A 140 -21.99 -8.22 -18.49
N GLY A 141 -21.48 -9.32 -17.89
CA GLY A 141 -20.07 -9.69 -18.00
C GLY A 141 -19.11 -8.87 -17.13
N TYR A 142 -19.63 -8.00 -16.28
CA TYR A 142 -18.83 -7.29 -15.26
C TYR A 142 -18.84 -8.10 -13.96
N PHE A 143 -17.66 -8.56 -13.54
CA PHE A 143 -17.50 -9.33 -12.30
C PHE A 143 -16.48 -8.64 -11.38
N PRO A 144 -16.82 -8.42 -10.09
CA PRO A 144 -15.87 -7.93 -9.13
C PRO A 144 -14.71 -8.93 -8.96
N ASN A 145 -13.50 -8.42 -8.87
CA ASN A 145 -12.32 -9.22 -8.57
C ASN A 145 -11.30 -8.41 -7.76
N TYR A 146 -10.40 -9.09 -7.05
CA TYR A 146 -9.45 -8.47 -6.13
C TYR A 146 -8.45 -7.53 -6.80
N LEU A 147 -8.16 -7.73 -8.08
CA LEU A 147 -7.22 -6.90 -8.84
C LEU A 147 -7.91 -5.72 -9.54
N ASP A 148 -9.24 -5.65 -9.49
CA ASP A 148 -10.07 -4.66 -10.19
C ASP A 148 -9.79 -4.60 -11.71
N HIS A 149 -9.44 -5.75 -12.29
CA HIS A 149 -9.20 -5.89 -13.72
C HIS A 149 -10.47 -6.31 -14.46
N HIS A 150 -11.04 -5.39 -15.22
CA HIS A 150 -12.27 -5.59 -16.00
C HIS A 150 -11.96 -5.48 -17.48
N HIS A 151 -11.79 -6.62 -18.15
CA HIS A 151 -11.52 -6.64 -19.58
C HIS A 151 -12.76 -6.25 -20.38
N PRO A 152 -12.75 -5.14 -21.14
CA PRO A 152 -13.93 -4.66 -21.87
C PRO A 152 -14.51 -5.69 -22.85
N LYS A 153 -13.71 -6.63 -23.35
CA LYS A 153 -14.14 -7.68 -24.29
C LYS A 153 -15.20 -8.64 -23.71
N TYR A 154 -15.36 -8.68 -22.39
CA TYR A 154 -16.37 -9.53 -21.74
C TYR A 154 -17.60 -8.75 -21.29
N ILE A 155 -17.54 -7.41 -21.35
CA ILE A 155 -18.63 -6.54 -20.90
C ILE A 155 -19.50 -6.20 -22.11
N TYR A 156 -20.81 -6.42 -22.00
CA TYR A 156 -21.77 -6.13 -23.07
C TYR A 156 -23.08 -5.58 -22.49
N LEU A 157 -23.89 -4.99 -23.36
CA LEU A 157 -25.23 -4.52 -23.03
C LEU A 157 -26.25 -5.53 -23.55
N GLU A 158 -27.13 -5.99 -22.67
CA GLU A 158 -28.30 -6.82 -23.01
C GLU A 158 -29.52 -6.00 -22.66
N ARG A 159 -30.23 -5.55 -23.69
CA ARG A 159 -31.46 -4.77 -23.59
C ARG A 159 -32.60 -5.62 -24.10
N ASP A 160 -33.67 -5.71 -23.30
CA ASP A 160 -34.95 -6.30 -23.71
C ASP A 160 -35.64 -5.46 -24.79
#